data_e11f8427b9f4a8170431794573193d1e
#
_entry.id   e11f8427b9f4a8170431794573193d1e
#
_cell.length_a   1.000
_cell.length_b   1.000
_cell.length_c   1.000
_cell.angle_alpha   90.00
_cell.angle_beta   90.00
_cell.angle_gamma   90.00
#
_symmetry.space_group_name_H-M   'P 1'
#
loop_
_entity.id
_entity.type
_entity.pdbx_description
1 polymer ?
#
loop_
_entity_poly.entity_id
_entity_poly.type
_entity_poly.pdbx_seq_one_letter_code
_entity_poly.pdbx_strand_id
1 'polypeptide(L)'
;MVRFVLALGVVALLGGCLPFAMFASSGDAYRGYKQNWGTYVASASVDTFCLTPKLRVVIAEFEGHFGRKVVVSSGYRDPEHNSRVGGADASYHMKCMAADFFIPGVDKRKLAAYAARLRSVGGLGCYSGRSFIHVDVRDRPAGWNKPVIFNC
;
A
#
# COMPACT_ATOMS: atom_id res chain seq x y z
N MET A 1 -6.57 70.03 30.17
CA MET A 1 -6.66 68.68 30.80
C MET A 1 -7.29 67.73 29.78
N VAL A 2 -6.50 66.94 29.11
CA VAL A 2 -6.97 65.93 28.10
C VAL A 2 -6.89 64.58 28.75
N ARG A 3 -8.05 63.93 28.90
CA ARG A 3 -8.17 62.56 29.44
C ARG A 3 -8.00 61.58 28.28
N PHE A 4 -6.89 60.84 28.27
CA PHE A 4 -6.73 59.64 27.41
C PHE A 4 -7.50 58.47 28.02
N VAL A 5 -8.47 57.95 27.26
CA VAL A 5 -9.13 56.70 27.56
C VAL A 5 -8.40 55.58 26.80
N LEU A 6 -7.72 54.70 27.55
CA LEU A 6 -7.12 53.48 26.99
C LEU A 6 -8.24 52.47 26.78
N ALA A 7 -8.53 52.13 25.53
CA ALA A 7 -9.36 50.98 25.19
C ALA A 7 -8.50 49.72 25.19
N LEU A 8 -8.70 48.85 26.20
CA LEU A 8 -8.15 47.48 26.16
C LEU A 8 -8.92 46.64 25.17
N GLY A 9 -8.29 46.32 24.05
CA GLY A 9 -8.78 45.34 23.10
C GLY A 9 -8.55 43.93 23.64
N VAL A 10 -9.66 43.22 23.95
CA VAL A 10 -9.62 41.79 24.28
C VAL A 10 -9.47 41.01 22.97
N VAL A 11 -8.28 40.49 22.72
CA VAL A 11 -8.06 39.54 21.64
C VAL A 11 -8.58 38.16 22.10
N ALA A 12 -9.75 37.78 21.65
CA ALA A 12 -10.27 36.41 21.83
C ALA A 12 -9.49 35.44 20.94
N LEU A 13 -8.54 34.71 21.53
CA LEU A 13 -7.90 33.58 20.92
C LEU A 13 -8.93 32.46 20.77
N LEU A 14 -9.58 32.37 19.60
CA LEU A 14 -10.32 31.21 19.19
C LEU A 14 -9.33 30.06 18.97
N GLY A 15 -9.01 29.37 20.03
CA GLY A 15 -8.29 28.10 20.01
C GLY A 15 -9.16 27.05 19.29
N GLY A 16 -8.99 26.94 17.96
CA GLY A 16 -9.55 25.85 17.19
C GLY A 16 -8.92 24.55 17.68
N CYS A 17 -9.65 23.79 18.50
CA CYS A 17 -9.36 22.40 18.75
C CYS A 17 -9.53 21.66 17.42
N LEU A 18 -8.49 21.62 16.60
CA LEU A 18 -8.40 20.62 15.54
C LEU A 18 -8.46 19.25 16.24
N PRO A 19 -9.32 18.34 15.79
CA PRO A 19 -9.44 17.04 16.42
C PRO A 19 -8.14 16.26 16.23
N PHE A 20 -7.30 16.26 17.24
CA PHE A 20 -6.10 15.44 17.38
C PHE A 20 -6.40 13.93 17.31
N ALA A 21 -7.69 13.59 17.28
CA ALA A 21 -8.19 12.21 17.25
C ALA A 21 -7.93 11.47 15.92
N MET A 22 -7.59 12.16 14.82
CA MET A 22 -7.34 11.46 13.54
C MET A 22 -5.92 10.88 13.42
N PHE A 23 -4.98 11.28 14.25
CA PHE A 23 -3.59 10.77 14.18
C PHE A 23 -3.33 9.55 15.06
N ALA A 24 -4.18 9.27 16.05
CA ALA A 24 -3.95 8.19 17.02
C ALA A 24 -4.31 6.79 16.48
N SER A 25 -5.10 6.66 15.41
CA SER A 25 -5.62 5.35 14.97
C SER A 25 -4.76 4.62 13.93
N SER A 26 -3.78 5.28 13.31
CA SER A 26 -2.95 4.62 12.30
C SER A 26 -1.82 3.77 12.89
N GLY A 27 -1.31 4.10 14.07
CA GLY A 27 -0.24 3.34 14.72
C GLY A 27 -0.67 1.93 15.17
N ASP A 28 -1.89 1.77 15.65
CA ASP A 28 -2.40 0.49 16.12
C ASP A 28 -2.67 -0.51 14.99
N ALA A 29 -3.04 -0.04 13.80
CA ALA A 29 -3.30 -0.89 12.65
C ALA A 29 -2.06 -1.63 12.12
N TYR A 30 -0.86 -1.16 12.47
CA TYR A 30 0.43 -1.75 12.06
C TYR A 30 1.19 -2.40 13.21
N ARG A 31 0.61 -2.43 14.42
CA ARG A 31 1.19 -3.13 15.56
C ARG A 31 1.31 -4.63 15.24
N GLY A 32 2.52 -5.15 15.33
CA GLY A 32 2.82 -6.55 15.00
C GLY A 32 3.39 -6.79 13.60
N TYR A 33 3.32 -5.83 12.68
CA TYR A 33 4.03 -5.93 11.42
C TYR A 33 5.46 -5.41 11.56
N LYS A 34 6.40 -6.05 10.85
CA LYS A 34 7.79 -5.61 10.79
C LYS A 34 8.01 -4.71 9.58
N GLN A 35 9.05 -3.91 9.61
CA GLN A 35 9.52 -3.18 8.43
C GLN A 35 10.75 -3.87 7.85
N ASN A 36 10.74 -4.04 6.54
CA ASN A 36 11.86 -4.57 5.76
C ASN A 36 12.05 -3.66 4.55
N TRP A 37 13.26 -3.05 4.41
CA TRP A 37 13.58 -2.12 3.32
C TRP A 37 12.52 -1.01 3.10
N GLY A 38 12.05 -0.40 4.20
CA GLY A 38 11.08 0.70 4.16
C GLY A 38 9.63 0.27 3.89
N THR A 39 9.34 -1.02 3.80
CA THR A 39 8.02 -1.59 3.54
C THR A 39 7.56 -2.43 4.72
N TYR A 40 6.30 -2.31 5.14
CA TYR A 40 5.75 -3.22 6.14
C TYR A 40 5.57 -4.62 5.54
N VAL A 41 5.91 -5.64 6.32
CA VAL A 41 5.80 -7.05 5.94
C VAL A 41 4.97 -7.83 6.95
N ALA A 42 4.19 -8.79 6.48
CA ALA A 42 3.30 -9.61 7.30
C ALA A 42 4.08 -10.58 8.21
N SER A 43 5.27 -11.00 7.80
CA SER A 43 6.16 -11.84 8.61
C SER A 43 7.63 -11.54 8.29
N ALA A 44 8.54 -11.96 9.16
CA ALA A 44 9.98 -11.78 8.96
C ALA A 44 10.55 -12.56 7.77
N SER A 45 9.83 -13.58 7.29
CA SER A 45 10.23 -14.40 6.12
C SER A 45 9.90 -13.76 4.77
N VAL A 46 9.18 -12.64 4.76
CA VAL A 46 8.84 -11.93 3.51
C VAL A 46 10.04 -11.13 3.05
N ASP A 47 10.56 -11.48 1.88
CA ASP A 47 11.69 -10.79 1.28
C ASP A 47 11.20 -9.69 0.31
N THR A 48 11.61 -8.45 0.59
CA THR A 48 11.30 -7.26 -0.23
C THR A 48 12.58 -6.57 -0.74
N PHE A 49 13.76 -7.17 -0.50
CA PHE A 49 15.05 -6.57 -0.82
C PHE A 49 15.18 -6.19 -2.30
N CYS A 50 14.87 -7.12 -3.20
CA CYS A 50 15.08 -6.95 -4.63
C CYS A 50 13.89 -6.32 -5.38
N LEU A 51 12.78 -5.96 -4.71
CA LEU A 51 11.61 -5.40 -5.42
C LEU A 51 12.04 -4.27 -6.35
N THR A 52 11.66 -4.41 -7.64
CA THR A 52 12.06 -3.45 -8.67
C THR A 52 11.58 -2.03 -8.37
N PRO A 53 12.29 -0.98 -8.83
CA PRO A 53 11.85 0.40 -8.64
C PRO A 53 10.41 0.64 -9.15
N LYS A 54 10.04 0.03 -10.29
CA LYS A 54 8.70 0.11 -10.86
C LYS A 54 7.63 -0.43 -9.88
N LEU A 55 7.90 -1.56 -9.21
CA LEU A 55 6.99 -2.13 -8.22
C LEU A 55 6.91 -1.28 -6.94
N ARG A 56 8.03 -0.71 -6.50
CA ARG A 56 8.04 0.21 -5.36
C ARG A 56 7.23 1.48 -5.62
N VAL A 57 7.26 2.00 -6.85
CA VAL A 57 6.40 3.12 -7.26
C VAL A 57 4.92 2.71 -7.17
N VAL A 58 4.55 1.53 -7.66
CA VAL A 58 3.17 1.02 -7.53
C VAL A 58 2.74 0.93 -6.06
N ILE A 59 3.58 0.39 -5.18
CA ILE A 59 3.30 0.34 -3.73
C ILE A 59 3.05 1.76 -3.18
N ALA A 60 3.91 2.73 -3.55
CA ALA A 60 3.76 4.13 -3.12
C ALA A 60 2.47 4.78 -3.68
N GLU A 61 2.04 4.44 -4.90
CA GLU A 61 0.76 4.90 -5.47
C GLU A 61 -0.44 4.40 -4.64
N PHE A 62 -0.40 3.13 -4.17
CA PHE A 62 -1.42 2.61 -3.25
C PHE A 62 -1.39 3.33 -1.90
N GLU A 63 -0.23 3.51 -1.32
CA GLU A 63 -0.08 4.21 -0.04
C GLU A 63 -0.58 5.65 -0.12
N GLY A 64 -0.24 6.37 -1.18
CA GLY A 64 -0.70 7.74 -1.43
C GLY A 64 -2.21 7.82 -1.62
N HIS A 65 -2.80 6.89 -2.40
CA HIS A 65 -4.24 6.90 -2.68
C HIS A 65 -5.09 6.57 -1.45
N PHE A 66 -4.68 5.60 -0.63
CA PHE A 66 -5.44 5.16 0.53
C PHE A 66 -5.06 5.89 1.83
N GLY A 67 -4.00 6.73 1.81
CA GLY A 67 -3.47 7.41 3.01
C GLY A 67 -2.98 6.43 4.08
N ARG A 68 -2.62 5.20 3.71
CA ARG A 68 -2.27 4.09 4.60
C ARG A 68 -1.13 3.27 4.02
N LYS A 69 -0.33 2.66 4.90
CA LYS A 69 0.79 1.82 4.48
C LYS A 69 0.33 0.46 3.96
N VAL A 70 1.01 0.00 2.91
CA VAL A 70 0.89 -1.36 2.40
C VAL A 70 1.61 -2.33 3.33
N VAL A 71 1.02 -3.50 3.56
CA VAL A 71 1.67 -4.65 4.23
C VAL A 71 1.86 -5.75 3.20
N VAL A 72 3.11 -6.05 2.85
CA VAL A 72 3.47 -7.11 1.89
C VAL A 72 3.41 -8.46 2.60
N SER A 73 2.60 -9.38 2.09
CA SER A 73 2.49 -10.76 2.55
C SER A 73 3.37 -11.73 1.77
N SER A 74 3.77 -11.38 0.53
CA SER A 74 4.76 -12.11 -0.25
C SER A 74 5.45 -11.14 -1.22
N GLY A 75 6.77 -11.09 -1.17
CA GLY A 75 7.63 -10.34 -2.09
C GLY A 75 8.37 -11.27 -3.04
N TYR A 76 9.71 -11.25 -2.99
CA TYR A 76 10.54 -12.18 -3.74
C TYR A 76 10.32 -13.62 -3.27
N ARG A 77 10.38 -14.53 -4.22
CA ARG A 77 10.38 -15.99 -3.98
C ARG A 77 11.53 -16.61 -4.80
N ASP A 78 12.41 -17.34 -4.13
CA ASP A 78 13.32 -18.24 -4.84
C ASP A 78 12.54 -19.38 -5.52
N PRO A 79 13.14 -20.11 -6.48
CA PRO A 79 12.45 -21.19 -7.21
C PRO A 79 11.89 -22.29 -6.31
N GLU A 80 12.60 -22.67 -5.26
CA GLU A 80 12.18 -23.70 -4.33
C GLU A 80 10.96 -23.24 -3.50
N HIS A 81 11.01 -22.03 -2.96
CA HIS A 81 9.88 -21.44 -2.25
C HIS A 81 8.66 -21.31 -3.19
N ASN A 82 8.87 -20.83 -4.43
CA ASN A 82 7.80 -20.71 -5.41
C ASN A 82 7.12 -22.04 -5.69
N SER A 83 7.89 -23.12 -5.84
CA SER A 83 7.37 -24.47 -6.03
C SER A 83 6.57 -24.95 -4.81
N ARG A 84 7.10 -24.76 -3.59
CA ARG A 84 6.41 -25.17 -2.34
C ARG A 84 5.04 -24.51 -2.14
N VAL A 85 4.87 -23.29 -2.62
CA VAL A 85 3.59 -22.56 -2.50
C VAL A 85 2.67 -22.71 -3.71
N GLY A 86 3.02 -23.57 -4.67
CA GLY A 86 2.23 -23.80 -5.90
C GLY A 86 2.23 -22.59 -6.83
N GLY A 87 3.30 -21.80 -6.84
CA GLY A 87 3.46 -20.67 -7.75
C GLY A 87 3.68 -21.13 -9.19
N ALA A 88 3.31 -20.28 -10.15
CA ALA A 88 3.56 -20.53 -11.58
C ALA A 88 5.05 -20.64 -11.89
N ASP A 89 5.46 -21.48 -12.85
CA ASP A 89 6.86 -21.68 -13.23
C ASP A 89 7.56 -20.40 -13.70
N ALA A 90 6.80 -19.47 -14.33
CA ALA A 90 7.30 -18.17 -14.76
C ALA A 90 6.85 -17.02 -13.84
N SER A 91 6.73 -17.29 -12.53
CA SER A 91 6.24 -16.33 -11.54
C SER A 91 7.02 -15.02 -11.55
N TYR A 92 6.30 -13.89 -11.51
CA TYR A 92 6.90 -12.57 -11.39
C TYR A 92 7.47 -12.30 -9.98
N HIS A 93 7.09 -13.08 -8.98
CA HIS A 93 7.75 -13.06 -7.66
C HIS A 93 9.23 -13.46 -7.77
N MET A 94 9.55 -14.46 -8.59
CA MET A 94 10.95 -14.87 -8.81
C MET A 94 11.78 -13.83 -9.57
N LYS A 95 11.14 -12.84 -10.18
CA LYS A 95 11.78 -11.74 -10.93
C LYS A 95 11.81 -10.43 -10.15
N CYS A 96 11.46 -10.44 -8.86
CA CYS A 96 11.31 -9.24 -8.03
C CYS A 96 10.29 -8.20 -8.57
N MET A 97 9.41 -8.63 -9.46
CA MET A 97 8.44 -7.80 -10.19
C MET A 97 7.01 -7.94 -9.68
N ALA A 98 6.78 -8.71 -8.60
CA ALA A 98 5.46 -8.95 -8.03
C ALA A 98 5.46 -8.83 -6.51
N ALA A 99 4.32 -8.42 -5.96
CA ALA A 99 4.03 -8.48 -4.54
C ALA A 99 2.58 -8.87 -4.31
N ASP A 100 2.37 -9.72 -3.31
CA ASP A 100 1.06 -9.95 -2.70
C ASP A 100 0.97 -9.03 -1.48
N PHE A 101 -0.07 -8.21 -1.39
CA PHE A 101 -0.19 -7.26 -0.29
C PHE A 101 -1.64 -6.90 0.05
N PHE A 102 -1.82 -6.33 1.22
CA PHE A 102 -3.06 -5.74 1.69
C PHE A 102 -2.78 -4.40 2.39
N ILE A 103 -3.83 -3.64 2.66
CA ILE A 103 -3.78 -2.44 3.50
C ILE A 103 -4.72 -2.68 4.68
N PRO A 104 -4.25 -2.63 5.93
CA PRO A 104 -5.09 -2.82 7.11
C PRO A 104 -6.31 -1.89 7.10
N GLY A 105 -7.51 -2.46 7.26
CA GLY A 105 -8.78 -1.72 7.25
C GLY A 105 -9.28 -1.28 5.87
N VAL A 106 -8.64 -1.71 4.78
CA VAL A 106 -9.12 -1.47 3.40
C VAL A 106 -9.62 -2.78 2.79
N ASP A 107 -10.86 -2.76 2.28
CA ASP A 107 -11.44 -3.91 1.60
C ASP A 107 -10.63 -4.30 0.36
N LYS A 108 -10.37 -5.59 0.19
CA LYS A 108 -9.62 -6.14 -0.95
C LYS A 108 -10.19 -5.72 -2.31
N ARG A 109 -11.51 -5.64 -2.43
CA ARG A 109 -12.17 -5.22 -3.69
C ARG A 109 -11.83 -3.78 -4.05
N LYS A 110 -11.68 -2.88 -3.06
CA LYS A 110 -11.24 -1.49 -3.30
C LYS A 110 -9.79 -1.46 -3.79
N LEU A 111 -8.91 -2.30 -3.22
CA LEU A 111 -7.54 -2.45 -3.69
C LEU A 111 -7.50 -2.95 -5.14
N ALA A 112 -8.26 -4.01 -5.46
CA ALA A 112 -8.32 -4.57 -6.81
C ALA A 112 -8.90 -3.57 -7.82
N ALA A 113 -9.96 -2.85 -7.47
CA ALA A 113 -10.56 -1.82 -8.31
C ALA A 113 -9.59 -0.66 -8.60
N TYR A 114 -8.77 -0.29 -7.63
CA TYR A 114 -7.72 0.71 -7.82
C TYR A 114 -6.59 0.17 -8.71
N ALA A 115 -6.08 -1.04 -8.43
CA ALA A 115 -5.06 -1.70 -9.24
C ALA A 115 -5.44 -1.78 -10.74
N ALA A 116 -6.70 -2.13 -11.02
CA ALA A 116 -7.20 -2.28 -12.40
C ALA A 116 -7.14 -0.97 -13.23
N ARG A 117 -7.06 0.18 -12.57
CA ARG A 117 -6.98 1.51 -13.21
C ARG A 117 -5.57 2.03 -13.38
N LEU A 118 -4.61 1.53 -12.57
CA LEU A 118 -3.23 1.99 -12.61
C LEU A 118 -2.53 1.50 -13.87
N ARG A 119 -1.95 2.41 -14.65
CA ARG A 119 -1.16 2.05 -15.84
C ARG A 119 0.13 1.32 -15.50
N SER A 120 0.68 1.57 -14.33
CA SER A 120 1.89 0.96 -13.78
C SER A 120 1.72 -0.53 -13.42
N VAL A 121 0.47 -0.99 -13.23
CA VAL A 121 0.14 -2.40 -12.94
C VAL A 121 0.00 -3.19 -14.24
N GLY A 122 0.80 -4.25 -14.39
CA GLY A 122 0.78 -5.15 -15.55
C GLY A 122 -0.08 -6.40 -15.32
N GLY A 123 -0.07 -6.93 -14.09
CA GLY A 123 -0.88 -8.07 -13.68
C GLY A 123 -1.59 -7.85 -12.35
N LEU A 124 -2.81 -8.36 -12.22
CA LEU A 124 -3.65 -8.28 -11.02
C LEU A 124 -4.28 -9.64 -10.73
N GLY A 125 -4.08 -10.16 -9.51
CA GLY A 125 -4.71 -11.36 -9.01
C GLY A 125 -5.53 -11.09 -7.74
N CYS A 126 -6.70 -11.75 -7.61
CA CYS A 126 -7.62 -11.51 -6.48
C CYS A 126 -7.94 -12.74 -5.62
N TYR A 127 -7.24 -13.77 -5.69
CA TYR A 127 -7.41 -15.08 -5.02
C TYR A 127 -8.57 -15.19 -4.01
N SER A 128 -9.53 -16.06 -4.26
CA SER A 128 -10.63 -16.34 -3.33
C SER A 128 -10.11 -16.78 -1.96
N GLY A 129 -10.77 -16.39 -0.89
CA GLY A 129 -10.38 -16.74 0.49
C GLY A 129 -9.12 -16.05 1.03
N ARG A 130 -8.45 -15.20 0.24
CA ARG A 130 -7.28 -14.42 0.69
C ARG A 130 -7.66 -12.96 0.92
N SER A 131 -7.03 -12.33 1.92
CA SER A 131 -7.23 -10.90 2.25
C SER A 131 -6.37 -9.95 1.41
N PHE A 132 -5.39 -10.47 0.68
CA PHE A 132 -4.47 -9.70 -0.16
C PHE A 132 -4.87 -9.71 -1.64
N ILE A 133 -4.30 -8.80 -2.40
CA ILE A 133 -4.24 -8.86 -3.86
C ILE A 133 -2.81 -9.14 -4.31
N HIS A 134 -2.69 -9.78 -5.48
CA HIS A 134 -1.42 -9.84 -6.20
C HIS A 134 -1.33 -8.67 -7.17
N VAL A 135 -0.18 -8.03 -7.22
CA VAL A 135 0.14 -7.00 -8.22
C VAL A 135 1.52 -7.29 -8.80
N ASP A 136 1.63 -7.25 -10.12
CA ASP A 136 2.93 -7.28 -10.77
C ASP A 136 3.09 -6.17 -11.82
N VAL A 137 4.34 -5.91 -12.18
CA VAL A 137 4.71 -4.83 -13.08
C VAL A 137 5.22 -5.35 -14.44
N ARG A 138 4.67 -6.51 -14.88
CA ARG A 138 4.91 -7.01 -16.24
C ARG A 138 4.48 -5.99 -17.29
N ASP A 139 5.02 -6.10 -18.48
CA ASP A 139 4.50 -5.34 -19.61
C ASP A 139 3.13 -5.91 -20.01
N ARG A 140 2.21 -5.00 -20.31
CA ARG A 140 0.89 -5.40 -20.80
C ARG A 140 0.98 -5.89 -22.24
N PRO A 141 0.13 -6.81 -22.67
CA PRO A 141 0.01 -7.16 -24.08
C PRO A 141 -0.25 -5.91 -24.94
N ALA A 142 0.27 -5.89 -26.15
CA ALA A 142 0.11 -4.77 -27.06
C ALA A 142 -1.38 -4.42 -27.25
N GLY A 143 -1.71 -3.15 -27.17
CA GLY A 143 -3.08 -2.66 -27.27
C GLY A 143 -3.95 -2.79 -26.01
N TRP A 144 -3.45 -3.40 -24.93
CA TRP A 144 -4.22 -3.53 -23.69
C TRP A 144 -4.09 -2.27 -22.81
N ASN A 145 -5.24 -1.71 -22.43
CA ASN A 145 -5.30 -0.58 -21.50
C ASN A 145 -5.55 -0.99 -20.04
N LYS A 146 -5.76 -2.30 -19.78
CA LYS A 146 -5.98 -2.88 -18.45
C LYS A 146 -4.89 -3.92 -18.13
N PRO A 147 -4.62 -4.21 -16.85
CA PRO A 147 -3.71 -5.29 -16.47
C PRO A 147 -4.25 -6.66 -16.92
N VAL A 148 -3.39 -7.65 -17.01
CA VAL A 148 -3.79 -9.07 -17.09
C VAL A 148 -4.42 -9.43 -15.76
N ILE A 149 -5.71 -9.82 -15.76
CA ILE A 149 -6.47 -10.14 -14.54
C ILE A 149 -6.62 -11.66 -14.43
N PHE A 150 -6.38 -12.19 -13.24
CA PHE A 150 -6.53 -13.61 -12.97
C PHE A 150 -7.06 -13.85 -11.54
N ASN A 151 -7.85 -14.92 -11.38
CA ASN A 151 -8.45 -15.31 -10.10
C ASN A 151 -9.26 -14.20 -9.41
N CYS A 152 -9.80 -13.24 -10.16
CA CYS A 152 -10.76 -12.25 -9.74
C CYS A 152 -12.18 -12.68 -10.20
#